data_20c08d4840483aecd7dec9225bfdb031
#
_entry.id   20c08d4840483aecd7dec9225bfdb031
#
_cell.length_a   1.000
_cell.length_b   1.000
_cell.length_c   1.000
_cell.angle_alpha   90.00
_cell.angle_beta   90.00
_cell.angle_gamma   90.00
#
_symmetry.space_group_name_H-M   'P 1'
#
loop_
_entity.id
_entity.type
_entity.pdbx_description
1 polymer ?
#
loop_
_entity_poly.entity_id
_entity_poly.type
_entity_poly.pdbx_seq_one_letter_code
_entity_poly.pdbx_strand_id
1 'polypeptide(L)'
;MYKRQDEVCEWLNNLGITAVLLKYRVPRREGLEKHEAPLQDVQRAIGYVRANAENLNIDPKRIGVMGFSAGGHLAAMVSNNFLKRTYPAIDATDKVSCRPDYCLLVYPAYLDGENFQLAPELKVSSATPPTMLIQAEDDKSYINSSIFYYYALKEAGVSAWMHLYSQGGHGYGLRDTGCLLYTSDAADEGL
;
A
#
# COMPACT_ATOMS: atom_id res chain seq x y z
N MET A 1 11.99 8.12 12.63
CA MET A 1 11.25 7.39 11.57
C MET A 1 10.07 6.57 12.14
N TYR A 2 10.22 5.84 13.24
CA TYR A 2 9.15 5.03 13.85
C TYR A 2 7.94 5.82 14.38
N LYS A 3 8.12 7.01 14.96
CA LYS A 3 7.01 7.85 15.49
C LYS A 3 5.91 8.19 14.48
N ARG A 4 6.20 8.22 13.18
CA ARG A 4 5.21 8.52 12.13
C ARG A 4 4.27 7.34 11.83
N GLN A 5 4.71 6.13 12.08
CA GLN A 5 3.95 4.91 11.80
C GLN A 5 2.99 4.60 12.95
N ASP A 6 3.40 4.92 14.18
CA ASP A 6 2.55 4.79 15.36
C ASP A 6 1.36 5.75 15.26
N GLU A 7 1.57 7.01 14.80
CA GLU A 7 0.52 8.01 14.55
C GLU A 7 -0.56 7.49 13.59
N VAL A 8 -0.15 6.78 12.51
CA VAL A 8 -1.08 6.18 11.55
C VAL A 8 -1.89 5.05 12.18
N CYS A 9 -1.26 4.21 13.01
CA CYS A 9 -1.96 3.13 13.71
C CYS A 9 -2.98 3.69 14.70
N GLU A 10 -2.63 4.72 15.45
CA GLU A 10 -3.55 5.41 16.37
C GLU A 10 -4.74 6.03 15.62
N TRP A 11 -4.48 6.71 14.50
CA TRP A 11 -5.53 7.27 13.66
C TRP A 11 -6.49 6.20 13.14
N LEU A 12 -5.99 5.07 12.63
CA LEU A 12 -6.82 3.95 12.17
C LEU A 12 -7.63 3.33 13.33
N ASN A 13 -7.02 3.17 14.50
CA ASN A 13 -7.70 2.63 15.67
C ASN A 13 -8.84 3.54 16.12
N ASN A 14 -8.67 4.86 16.05
CA ASN A 14 -9.73 5.84 16.36
C ASN A 14 -10.91 5.76 15.37
N LEU A 15 -10.68 5.25 14.16
CA LEU A 15 -11.71 4.94 13.17
C LEU A 15 -12.30 3.53 13.33
N GLY A 16 -11.94 2.80 14.38
CA GLY A 16 -12.41 1.42 14.62
C GLY A 16 -11.74 0.37 13.71
N ILE A 17 -10.59 0.70 13.11
CA ILE A 17 -9.82 -0.19 12.25
C ILE A 17 -8.63 -0.75 13.04
N THR A 18 -8.55 -2.08 13.18
CA THR A 18 -7.38 -2.73 13.77
C THR A 18 -6.16 -2.54 12.88
N ALA A 19 -5.12 -1.92 13.41
CA ALA A 19 -3.89 -1.67 12.67
C ALA A 19 -2.76 -2.61 13.10
N VAL A 20 -2.05 -3.15 12.11
CA VAL A 20 -0.87 -3.99 12.31
C VAL A 20 0.32 -3.34 11.60
N LEU A 21 1.31 -2.90 12.37
CA LEU A 21 2.51 -2.28 11.85
C LEU A 21 3.54 -3.34 11.45
N LEU A 22 3.86 -3.39 10.16
CA LEU A 22 4.89 -4.28 9.64
C LEU A 22 6.27 -3.61 9.60
N LYS A 23 7.21 -4.18 10.34
CA LYS A 23 8.64 -3.88 10.20
C LYS A 23 9.27 -4.90 9.26
N TYR A 24 9.42 -4.52 7.99
CA TYR A 24 10.01 -5.39 6.97
C TYR A 24 11.53 -5.22 6.88
N ARG A 25 12.19 -6.21 6.27
CA ARG A 25 13.66 -6.28 6.15
C ARG A 25 14.21 -5.23 5.19
N VAL A 26 15.08 -4.37 5.70
CA VAL A 26 15.92 -3.42 4.97
C VAL A 26 17.31 -3.43 5.61
N PRO A 27 18.39 -3.08 4.92
CA PRO A 27 18.54 -2.75 3.50
C PRO A 27 18.45 -3.99 2.59
N ARG A 28 18.65 -3.79 1.26
CA ARG A 28 18.74 -4.87 0.27
C ARG A 28 19.65 -6.00 0.75
N ARG A 29 19.20 -7.22 0.59
CA ARG A 29 19.98 -8.41 0.91
C ARG A 29 20.84 -8.83 -0.28
N GLU A 30 22.04 -9.35 0.01
CA GLU A 30 22.94 -9.89 -1.01
C GLU A 30 22.25 -11.02 -1.80
N GLY A 31 22.40 -11.02 -3.11
CA GLY A 31 21.81 -12.02 -3.99
C GLY A 31 20.31 -11.87 -4.25
N LEU A 32 19.62 -10.87 -3.65
CA LEU A 32 18.21 -10.60 -3.86
C LEU A 32 17.98 -9.25 -4.55
N GLU A 33 16.87 -9.13 -5.27
CA GLU A 33 16.40 -7.83 -5.72
C GLU A 33 15.96 -6.97 -4.53
N LYS A 34 15.98 -5.65 -4.70
CA LYS A 34 15.74 -4.67 -3.64
C LYS A 34 14.41 -4.89 -2.92
N HIS A 35 13.40 -5.37 -3.64
CA HIS A 35 12.03 -5.54 -3.15
C HIS A 35 11.71 -6.99 -2.70
N GLU A 36 12.58 -7.98 -2.93
CA GLU A 36 12.26 -9.39 -2.67
C GLU A 36 12.08 -9.69 -1.19
N ALA A 37 13.05 -9.34 -0.34
CA ALA A 37 12.94 -9.60 1.09
C ALA A 37 11.75 -8.84 1.74
N PRO A 38 11.51 -7.55 1.44
CA PRO A 38 10.29 -6.85 1.84
C PRO A 38 9.00 -7.54 1.38
N LEU A 39 8.94 -8.03 0.14
CA LEU A 39 7.77 -8.72 -0.40
C LEU A 39 7.46 -10.00 0.35
N GLN A 40 8.48 -10.81 0.66
CA GLN A 40 8.33 -12.01 1.51
C GLN A 40 7.71 -11.66 2.85
N ASP A 41 8.20 -10.58 3.47
CA ASP A 41 7.74 -10.15 4.80
C ASP A 41 6.27 -9.73 4.79
N VAL A 42 5.85 -8.93 3.80
CA VAL A 42 4.44 -8.51 3.72
C VAL A 42 3.51 -9.65 3.31
N GLN A 43 3.93 -10.55 2.42
CA GLN A 43 3.17 -11.76 2.12
C GLN A 43 2.97 -12.62 3.38
N ARG A 44 4.00 -12.77 4.19
CA ARG A 44 3.92 -13.50 5.45
C ARG A 44 3.02 -12.79 6.45
N ALA A 45 3.16 -11.48 6.61
CA ALA A 45 2.38 -10.70 7.55
C ALA A 45 0.87 -10.77 7.25
N ILE A 46 0.45 -10.59 5.99
CA ILE A 46 -0.96 -10.69 5.61
C ILE A 46 -1.50 -12.10 5.86
N GLY A 47 -0.73 -13.13 5.50
CA GLY A 47 -1.10 -14.52 5.80
C GLY A 47 -1.24 -14.77 7.29
N TYR A 48 -0.31 -14.25 8.12
CA TYR A 48 -0.36 -14.38 9.57
C TYR A 48 -1.58 -13.69 10.17
N VAL A 49 -1.86 -12.46 9.78
CA VAL A 49 -3.03 -11.71 10.24
C VAL A 49 -4.33 -12.45 9.86
N ARG A 50 -4.42 -12.95 8.63
CA ARG A 50 -5.58 -13.70 8.15
C ARG A 50 -5.76 -15.05 8.88
N ALA A 51 -4.68 -15.77 9.12
CA ALA A 51 -4.73 -17.04 9.85
C ALA A 51 -5.11 -16.87 11.34
N ASN A 52 -4.84 -15.71 11.91
CA ASN A 52 -5.14 -15.36 13.31
C ASN A 52 -6.34 -14.41 13.46
N ALA A 53 -7.17 -14.29 12.43
CA ALA A 53 -8.26 -13.32 12.40
C ALA A 53 -9.23 -13.46 13.58
N GLU A 54 -9.56 -14.69 13.98
CA GLU A 54 -10.40 -14.97 15.14
C GLU A 54 -9.77 -14.44 16.44
N ASN A 55 -8.50 -14.74 16.68
CA ASN A 55 -7.78 -14.27 17.87
C ASN A 55 -7.61 -12.75 17.90
N LEU A 56 -7.56 -12.13 16.73
CA LEU A 56 -7.44 -10.67 16.57
C LEU A 56 -8.82 -9.98 16.55
N ASN A 57 -9.90 -10.74 16.60
CA ASN A 57 -11.28 -10.25 16.50
C ASN A 57 -11.50 -9.36 15.26
N ILE A 58 -11.03 -9.84 14.09
CA ILE A 58 -11.16 -9.17 12.80
C ILE A 58 -11.80 -10.10 11.76
N ASP A 59 -12.38 -9.52 10.72
CA ASP A 59 -12.89 -10.28 9.58
C ASP A 59 -11.73 -10.68 8.63
N PRO A 60 -11.49 -11.98 8.39
CA PRO A 60 -10.43 -12.45 7.49
C PRO A 60 -10.62 -12.06 6.02
N LYS A 61 -11.81 -11.55 5.65
CA LYS A 61 -12.14 -11.07 4.30
C LYS A 61 -12.04 -9.55 4.17
N ARG A 62 -11.57 -8.86 5.22
CA ARG A 62 -11.46 -7.40 5.27
C ARG A 62 -10.08 -6.95 5.74
N ILE A 63 -9.02 -7.51 5.17
CA ILE A 63 -7.63 -7.22 5.48
C ILE A 63 -7.03 -6.38 4.37
N GLY A 64 -6.81 -5.10 4.64
CA GLY A 64 -6.18 -4.17 3.72
C GLY A 64 -4.67 -4.05 3.91
N VAL A 65 -4.01 -3.48 2.93
CA VAL A 65 -2.63 -3.01 3.04
C VAL A 65 -2.57 -1.52 2.77
N MET A 66 -1.84 -0.79 3.60
CA MET A 66 -1.58 0.64 3.43
C MET A 66 -0.08 0.89 3.37
N GLY A 67 0.36 1.72 2.44
CA GLY A 67 1.77 2.04 2.29
C GLY A 67 2.03 3.48 1.86
N PHE A 68 3.11 4.05 2.40
CA PHE A 68 3.58 5.41 2.13
C PHE A 68 4.90 5.37 1.38
N SER A 69 5.07 6.16 0.32
CA SER A 69 6.33 6.28 -0.42
C SER A 69 6.86 4.89 -0.86
N ALA A 70 8.05 4.49 -0.46
CA ALA A 70 8.59 3.15 -0.71
C ALA A 70 7.73 2.03 -0.07
N GLY A 71 7.03 2.28 1.03
CA GLY A 71 6.02 1.39 1.58
C GLY A 71 4.79 1.26 0.67
N GLY A 72 4.46 2.31 -0.08
CA GLY A 72 3.46 2.28 -1.15
C GLY A 72 3.87 1.33 -2.29
N HIS A 73 5.14 1.36 -2.71
CA HIS A 73 5.66 0.36 -3.64
C HIS A 73 5.46 -1.07 -3.10
N LEU A 74 5.82 -1.32 -1.84
CA LEU A 74 5.65 -2.64 -1.23
C LEU A 74 4.18 -3.07 -1.15
N ALA A 75 3.27 -2.15 -0.83
CA ALA A 75 1.83 -2.41 -0.82
C ALA A 75 1.30 -2.74 -2.22
N ALA A 76 1.75 -2.02 -3.25
CA ALA A 76 1.46 -2.34 -4.65
C ALA A 76 2.05 -3.70 -5.05
N MET A 77 3.29 -3.99 -4.65
CA MET A 77 3.94 -5.28 -4.93
C MET A 77 3.13 -6.46 -4.40
N VAL A 78 2.72 -6.46 -3.14
CA VAL A 78 1.92 -7.57 -2.59
C VAL A 78 0.52 -7.63 -3.20
N SER A 79 -0.05 -6.50 -3.58
CA SER A 79 -1.35 -6.42 -4.27
C SER A 79 -1.33 -7.03 -5.68
N ASN A 80 -0.16 -7.22 -6.27
CA ASN A 80 0.03 -7.78 -7.60
C ASN A 80 0.78 -9.12 -7.62
N ASN A 81 1.44 -9.50 -6.50
CA ASN A 81 2.27 -10.69 -6.39
C ASN A 81 1.81 -11.58 -5.22
N PHE A 82 0.54 -11.96 -5.18
CA PHE A 82 -0.06 -12.74 -4.10
C PHE A 82 -0.38 -14.19 -4.47
N LEU A 83 -0.42 -14.52 -5.76
CA LEU A 83 -0.79 -15.88 -6.23
C LEU A 83 0.25 -16.93 -5.81
N LYS A 84 1.51 -16.51 -5.71
CA LYS A 84 2.61 -17.37 -5.27
C LYS A 84 3.47 -16.62 -4.27
N ARG A 85 3.74 -17.26 -3.14
CA ARG A 85 4.73 -16.74 -2.18
C ARG A 85 6.13 -16.81 -2.77
N THR A 86 6.94 -15.79 -2.51
CA THR A 86 8.31 -15.68 -3.02
C THR A 86 9.34 -16.31 -2.06
N TYR A 87 8.85 -17.11 -1.11
CA TYR A 87 9.66 -17.89 -0.16
C TYR A 87 9.06 -19.29 0.05
N PRO A 88 9.86 -20.28 0.49
CA PRO A 88 9.36 -21.60 0.84
C PRO A 88 8.37 -21.53 2.01
N ALA A 89 7.28 -22.31 1.96
CA ALA A 89 6.31 -22.36 3.05
C ALA A 89 7.00 -22.80 4.36
N ILE A 90 6.69 -22.08 5.43
CA ILE A 90 7.29 -22.29 6.76
C ILE A 90 6.34 -23.14 7.63
N ASP A 91 5.04 -22.82 7.62
CA ASP A 91 4.03 -23.49 8.45
C ASP A 91 2.62 -23.38 7.82
N ALA A 92 1.59 -23.74 8.59
CA ALA A 92 0.20 -23.71 8.16
C ALA A 92 -0.30 -22.31 7.77
N THR A 93 0.29 -21.26 8.31
CA THR A 93 -0.04 -19.86 7.97
C THR A 93 0.20 -19.57 6.49
N ASP A 94 1.17 -20.23 5.87
CA ASP A 94 1.49 -20.00 4.47
C ASP A 94 0.53 -20.69 3.49
N LYS A 95 -0.41 -21.48 4.02
CA LYS A 95 -1.52 -22.06 3.22
C LYS A 95 -2.68 -21.09 3.02
N VAL A 96 -2.79 -20.03 3.85
CA VAL A 96 -3.81 -18.98 3.69
C VAL A 96 -3.38 -17.95 2.66
N SER A 97 -4.36 -17.32 2.01
CA SER A 97 -4.11 -16.27 1.02
C SER A 97 -3.36 -15.08 1.63
N CYS A 98 -2.34 -14.61 0.94
CA CYS A 98 -1.65 -13.35 1.24
C CYS A 98 -2.14 -12.19 0.35
N ARG A 99 -3.24 -12.37 -0.40
CA ARG A 99 -3.84 -11.28 -1.16
C ARG A 99 -4.52 -10.30 -0.19
N PRO A 100 -4.18 -9.01 -0.21
CA PRO A 100 -4.95 -8.02 0.52
C PRO A 100 -6.34 -7.85 -0.11
N ASP A 101 -7.34 -7.50 0.72
CA ASP A 101 -8.70 -7.28 0.23
C ASP A 101 -8.88 -5.84 -0.27
N TYR A 102 -8.04 -4.90 0.21
CA TYR A 102 -7.96 -3.49 -0.21
C TYR A 102 -6.50 -3.03 -0.24
N CYS A 103 -6.22 -2.05 -1.09
CA CYS A 103 -4.91 -1.40 -1.14
C CYS A 103 -5.06 0.13 -1.04
N LEU A 104 -4.31 0.75 -0.12
CA LEU A 104 -4.25 2.20 0.03
C LEU A 104 -2.80 2.67 -0.15
N LEU A 105 -2.58 3.48 -1.17
CA LEU A 105 -1.27 3.99 -1.56
C LEU A 105 -1.22 5.50 -1.32
N VAL A 106 -0.35 5.92 -0.42
CA VAL A 106 -0.19 7.35 -0.09
C VAL A 106 1.16 7.82 -0.61
N TYR A 107 1.14 8.74 -1.57
CA TYR A 107 2.31 9.20 -2.35
C TYR A 107 3.30 8.06 -2.66
N PRO A 108 2.82 6.99 -3.33
CA PRO A 108 3.67 5.84 -3.63
C PRO A 108 4.84 6.24 -4.52
N ALA A 109 6.01 5.67 -4.25
CA ALA A 109 7.20 5.85 -5.06
C ALA A 109 7.51 4.59 -5.88
N TYR A 110 8.27 4.73 -6.95
CA TYR A 110 8.85 3.61 -7.73
C TYR A 110 7.82 2.68 -8.40
N LEU A 111 6.61 3.16 -8.69
CA LEU A 111 5.62 2.37 -9.45
C LEU A 111 5.74 2.60 -10.96
N ASP A 112 6.43 3.63 -11.38
CA ASP A 112 6.75 3.94 -12.77
C ASP A 112 8.15 3.39 -13.14
N GLY A 113 8.24 2.89 -14.35
CA GLY A 113 9.46 2.46 -14.97
C GLY A 113 9.91 3.45 -16.06
N GLU A 114 10.80 3.00 -16.94
CA GLU A 114 11.25 3.79 -18.08
C GLU A 114 10.13 3.99 -19.11
N ASN A 115 10.26 5.03 -19.94
CA ASN A 115 9.37 5.30 -21.08
C ASN A 115 7.87 5.42 -20.72
N PHE A 116 7.56 6.04 -19.60
CA PHE A 116 6.16 6.23 -19.16
C PHE A 116 5.37 4.92 -19.00
N GLN A 117 6.02 3.87 -18.57
CA GLN A 117 5.42 2.57 -18.33
C GLN A 117 5.36 2.27 -16.84
N LEU A 118 4.54 1.28 -16.47
CA LEU A 118 4.52 0.73 -15.14
C LEU A 118 5.84 -0.02 -14.85
N ALA A 119 6.31 0.01 -13.61
CA ALA A 119 7.48 -0.77 -13.20
C ALA A 119 7.25 -2.28 -13.49
N PRO A 120 8.21 -2.98 -14.10
CA PRO A 120 8.01 -4.33 -14.66
C PRO A 120 7.68 -5.40 -13.61
N GLU A 121 8.03 -5.16 -12.35
CA GLU A 121 7.68 -6.04 -11.23
C GLU A 121 6.20 -5.97 -10.82
N LEU A 122 5.46 -4.94 -11.25
CA LEU A 122 4.05 -4.74 -10.94
C LEU A 122 3.17 -5.39 -12.03
N LYS A 123 2.67 -6.57 -11.72
CA LYS A 123 1.83 -7.37 -12.65
C LYS A 123 0.35 -7.16 -12.37
N VAL A 124 -0.16 -5.97 -12.71
CA VAL A 124 -1.57 -5.63 -12.51
C VAL A 124 -2.46 -6.56 -13.35
N SER A 125 -3.52 -7.05 -12.74
CA SER A 125 -4.51 -7.92 -13.38
C SER A 125 -5.89 -7.66 -12.78
N SER A 126 -6.94 -8.25 -13.33
CA SER A 126 -8.30 -8.17 -12.78
C SER A 126 -8.44 -8.77 -11.37
N ALA A 127 -7.44 -9.54 -10.91
CA ALA A 127 -7.39 -10.08 -9.56
C ALA A 127 -6.69 -9.13 -8.55
N THR A 128 -6.09 -8.03 -9.01
CA THR A 128 -5.55 -6.98 -8.13
C THR A 128 -6.67 -6.41 -7.27
N PRO A 129 -6.47 -6.18 -5.95
CA PRO A 129 -7.53 -5.68 -5.08
C PRO A 129 -7.96 -4.26 -5.44
N PRO A 130 -9.19 -3.85 -5.07
CA PRO A 130 -9.61 -2.45 -5.14
C PRO A 130 -8.57 -1.55 -4.48
N THR A 131 -8.21 -0.46 -5.18
CA THR A 131 -7.07 0.37 -4.78
C THR A 131 -7.46 1.85 -4.73
N MET A 132 -7.07 2.51 -3.66
CA MET A 132 -7.14 3.96 -3.50
C MET A 132 -5.72 4.55 -3.53
N LEU A 133 -5.55 5.62 -4.30
CA LEU A 133 -4.30 6.38 -4.38
C LEU A 133 -4.54 7.80 -3.87
N ILE A 134 -3.58 8.30 -3.09
CA ILE A 134 -3.54 9.69 -2.63
C ILE A 134 -2.20 10.26 -3.03
N GLN A 135 -2.20 11.37 -3.78
CA GLN A 135 -0.99 11.96 -4.34
C GLN A 135 -1.09 13.48 -4.41
N ALA A 136 0.05 14.16 -4.35
CA ALA A 136 0.17 15.57 -4.64
C ALA A 136 0.75 15.78 -6.05
N GLU A 137 0.17 16.69 -6.83
CA GLU A 137 0.59 17.00 -8.21
C GLU A 137 1.99 17.61 -8.24
N ASP A 138 2.34 18.40 -7.23
CA ASP A 138 3.65 19.04 -7.08
C ASP A 138 4.76 18.08 -6.59
N ASP A 139 4.47 16.80 -6.33
CA ASP A 139 5.50 15.75 -6.09
C ASP A 139 6.17 15.35 -7.41
N LYS A 140 7.05 16.20 -7.91
CA LYS A 140 7.71 16.04 -9.22
C LYS A 140 8.47 14.73 -9.38
N SER A 141 8.86 14.10 -8.27
CA SER A 141 9.64 12.85 -8.30
C SER A 141 8.77 11.61 -8.49
N TYR A 142 7.54 11.62 -7.97
CA TYR A 142 6.73 10.39 -7.87
C TYR A 142 5.28 10.54 -8.31
N ILE A 143 4.86 11.68 -8.83
CA ILE A 143 3.51 11.85 -9.38
C ILE A 143 3.18 10.79 -10.45
N ASN A 144 4.14 10.47 -11.30
CA ASN A 144 3.99 9.47 -12.36
C ASN A 144 3.73 8.07 -11.81
N SER A 145 4.31 7.71 -10.66
CA SER A 145 4.05 6.43 -9.99
C SER A 145 2.55 6.21 -9.76
N SER A 146 1.84 7.22 -9.25
CA SER A 146 0.40 7.15 -9.03
C SER A 146 -0.39 7.14 -10.34
N ILE A 147 -0.04 7.99 -11.30
CA ILE A 147 -0.76 8.12 -12.58
C ILE A 147 -0.70 6.81 -13.38
N PHE A 148 0.49 6.22 -13.55
CA PHE A 148 0.64 5.01 -14.35
C PHE A 148 0.06 3.78 -13.66
N TYR A 149 0.16 3.70 -12.34
CA TYR A 149 -0.45 2.60 -11.62
C TYR A 149 -1.99 2.70 -11.67
N TYR A 150 -2.56 3.89 -11.49
CA TYR A 150 -3.99 4.11 -11.64
C TYR A 150 -4.48 3.72 -13.05
N TYR A 151 -3.75 4.14 -14.09
CA TYR A 151 -4.08 3.77 -15.47
C TYR A 151 -4.05 2.25 -15.67
N ALA A 152 -3.01 1.58 -15.20
CA ALA A 152 -2.92 0.12 -15.28
C ALA A 152 -4.06 -0.60 -14.56
N LEU A 153 -4.50 -0.10 -13.39
CA LEU A 153 -5.67 -0.62 -12.68
C LEU A 153 -6.94 -0.47 -13.51
N LYS A 154 -7.14 0.67 -14.16
CA LYS A 154 -8.30 0.93 -15.02
C LYS A 154 -8.31 0.00 -16.23
N GLU A 155 -7.19 -0.18 -16.91
CA GLU A 155 -7.05 -1.11 -18.05
C GLU A 155 -7.34 -2.56 -17.63
N ALA A 156 -6.97 -2.96 -16.42
CA ALA A 156 -7.25 -4.28 -15.87
C ALA A 156 -8.69 -4.46 -15.34
N GLY A 157 -9.53 -3.43 -15.39
CA GLY A 157 -10.90 -3.45 -14.89
C GLY A 157 -10.99 -3.48 -13.36
N VAL A 158 -9.93 -3.08 -12.66
CA VAL A 158 -9.90 -2.99 -11.20
C VAL A 158 -10.58 -1.71 -10.73
N SER A 159 -11.40 -1.83 -9.68
CA SER A 159 -11.98 -0.65 -9.01
C SER A 159 -10.86 0.18 -8.38
N ALA A 160 -10.75 1.43 -8.82
CA ALA A 160 -9.67 2.32 -8.37
C ALA A 160 -10.18 3.75 -8.18
N TRP A 161 -9.68 4.40 -7.13
CA TRP A 161 -9.89 5.82 -6.84
C TRP A 161 -8.55 6.51 -6.74
N MET A 162 -8.45 7.74 -7.21
CA MET A 162 -7.28 8.57 -7.04
C MET A 162 -7.69 9.97 -6.60
N HIS A 163 -7.15 10.41 -5.46
CA HIS A 163 -7.21 11.78 -5.00
C HIS A 163 -5.89 12.46 -5.35
N LEU A 164 -5.96 13.42 -6.26
CA LEU A 164 -4.81 14.21 -6.69
C LEU A 164 -5.00 15.64 -6.19
N TYR A 165 -4.13 16.06 -5.26
CA TYR A 165 -4.11 17.39 -4.69
C TYR A 165 -3.12 18.27 -5.44
N SER A 166 -3.42 19.55 -5.60
CA SER A 166 -2.55 20.49 -6.32
C SER A 166 -1.22 20.75 -5.61
N GLN A 167 -1.17 20.60 -4.30
CA GLN A 167 0.00 20.86 -3.46
C GLN A 167 0.11 19.82 -2.34
N GLY A 168 1.35 19.63 -1.85
CA GLY A 168 1.63 18.70 -0.74
C GLY A 168 3.05 18.16 -0.79
N GLY A 169 3.67 18.14 -1.95
CA GLY A 169 5.01 17.55 -2.15
C GLY A 169 5.04 16.07 -1.83
N HIS A 170 6.15 15.62 -1.25
CA HIS A 170 6.36 14.23 -0.87
C HIS A 170 6.55 14.06 0.63
N GLY A 171 5.97 13.01 1.22
CA GLY A 171 6.28 12.63 2.60
C GLY A 171 5.50 13.38 3.69
N TYR A 172 4.34 13.96 3.37
CA TYR A 172 3.52 14.69 4.33
C TYR A 172 2.94 13.80 5.46
N GLY A 173 2.62 12.54 5.19
CA GLY A 173 2.04 11.61 6.18
C GLY A 173 0.68 12.09 6.67
N LEU A 174 0.47 12.07 8.01
CA LEU A 174 -0.72 12.62 8.67
C LEU A 174 -0.47 14.04 9.26
N ARG A 175 0.55 14.76 8.81
CA ARG A 175 0.90 16.06 9.38
C ARG A 175 0.29 17.17 8.57
N ASP A 176 -0.14 18.21 9.27
CA ASP A 176 -0.44 19.49 8.65
C ASP A 176 0.85 20.10 8.11
N THR A 177 1.03 19.98 6.81
CA THR A 177 2.15 20.59 6.06
C THR A 177 1.64 21.72 5.15
N GLY A 178 0.45 22.25 5.43
CA GLY A 178 -0.26 23.15 4.51
C GLY A 178 -0.82 22.43 3.28
N CYS A 179 -0.80 21.09 3.26
CA CYS A 179 -1.45 20.27 2.23
C CYS A 179 -2.96 20.30 2.45
N LEU A 180 -3.71 20.54 1.39
CA LEU A 180 -5.18 20.57 1.37
C LEU A 180 -5.85 19.29 1.93
N LEU A 181 -5.11 18.17 2.02
CA LEU A 181 -5.57 16.93 2.66
C LEU A 181 -6.04 17.12 4.11
N TYR A 182 -5.54 18.13 4.82
CA TYR A 182 -5.83 18.38 6.23
C TYR A 182 -6.64 19.66 6.49
N THR A 183 -6.77 20.52 5.48
CA THR A 183 -7.46 21.80 5.62
C THR A 183 -8.87 21.79 5.05
N SER A 184 -9.21 20.79 4.23
CA SER A 184 -10.59 20.57 3.83
C SER A 184 -11.25 19.68 4.87
N ASP A 185 -11.98 20.29 5.78
CA ASP A 185 -13.05 19.63 6.49
C ASP A 185 -14.07 19.21 5.43
N ALA A 186 -13.89 18.03 4.86
CA ALA A 186 -14.84 17.47 3.90
C ALA A 186 -16.26 17.30 4.51
N ALA A 187 -16.37 17.50 5.83
CA ALA A 187 -17.62 17.56 6.57
C ALA A 187 -18.34 18.91 6.41
N ASP A 188 -17.62 20.01 6.12
CA ASP A 188 -18.22 21.35 6.03
C ASP A 188 -18.65 21.75 4.60
N GLU A 189 -18.25 21.02 3.57
CA GLU A 189 -18.61 21.35 2.17
C GLU A 189 -19.84 20.62 1.65
N GLY A 190 -20.62 19.96 2.49
CA GLY A 190 -22.00 19.53 2.17
C GLY A 190 -22.14 18.70 0.88
N LEU A 191 -21.25 17.74 0.63
CA LEU A 191 -21.37 16.73 -0.42
C LEU A 191 -21.94 15.42 0.12
#